data_e233894de572a34dc9a4677004033152
#
_entry.id   e233894de572a34dc9a4677004033152
#
_cell.length_a   1.000
_cell.length_b   1.000
_cell.length_c   1.000
_cell.angle_alpha   90.00
_cell.angle_beta   90.00
_cell.angle_gamma   90.00
#
_symmetry.space_group_name_H-M   'P 1'
#
loop_
_entity.id
_entity.type
_entity.pdbx_description
1 polymer ?
#
loop_
_entity_poly.entity_id
_entity_poly.type
_entity_poly.pdbx_seq_one_letter_code
_entity_poly.pdbx_strand_id
1 'polypeptide(L)'
;MKATDIILFFAAALVSYLVSGLNPAIILSRAIYHKDIRTCGSGNPGFTNFKRSFGGRYAWFVFLLDIAKGAVLFLAFGLLFRHFRGEWATGVAVSAVFAMLGHAFPVWYSFRGGKGFLVCLTASWFLDWRAGLVGTAVMTVLLLTVRLMSLATMCGMALSAGVLWLLFALTDFGWLPAALFSLCVLFMILRHHENIVRLCHGTEKKFYIFGKPKDKGSK
;
A
#
# COMPACT_ATOMS: atom_id res chain seq x y z
N MET A 1 -25.74 17.63 5.97
CA MET A 1 -24.31 17.75 5.66
C MET A 1 -24.03 19.21 5.27
N LYS A 2 -23.07 19.87 5.91
CA LYS A 2 -22.74 21.26 5.57
C LYS A 2 -22.02 21.30 4.21
N ALA A 3 -22.10 22.43 3.48
CA ALA A 3 -21.39 22.59 2.20
C ALA A 3 -19.86 22.33 2.34
N THR A 4 -19.27 22.75 3.46
CA THR A 4 -17.88 22.47 3.81
C THR A 4 -17.55 21.00 3.89
N ASP A 5 -18.48 20.14 4.36
CA ASP A 5 -18.27 18.69 4.41
C ASP A 5 -18.19 18.10 3.00
N ILE A 6 -19.10 18.50 2.11
CA ILE A 6 -19.13 18.03 0.72
C ILE A 6 -17.79 18.37 0.03
N ILE A 7 -17.36 19.62 0.16
CA ILE A 7 -16.10 20.09 -0.42
C ILE A 7 -14.92 19.28 0.13
N LEU A 8 -14.89 19.04 1.45
CA LEU A 8 -13.80 18.31 2.11
C LEU A 8 -13.70 16.86 1.63
N PHE A 9 -14.85 16.15 1.58
CA PHE A 9 -14.88 14.77 1.06
C PHE A 9 -14.51 14.70 -0.42
N PHE A 10 -15.01 15.61 -1.24
CA PHE A 10 -14.69 15.68 -2.67
C PHE A 10 -13.19 15.99 -2.90
N ALA A 11 -12.64 16.95 -2.17
CA ALA A 11 -11.22 17.27 -2.23
C ALA A 11 -10.35 16.06 -1.80
N ALA A 12 -10.71 15.37 -0.70
CA ALA A 12 -10.02 14.17 -0.26
C ALA A 12 -10.05 13.07 -1.32
N ALA A 13 -11.20 12.85 -1.94
CA ALA A 13 -11.36 11.86 -3.01
C ALA A 13 -10.50 12.21 -4.23
N LEU A 14 -10.67 13.40 -4.78
CA LEU A 14 -10.02 13.81 -6.02
C LEU A 14 -8.50 13.91 -5.89
N VAL A 15 -8.03 14.63 -4.85
CA VAL A 15 -6.59 14.86 -4.67
C VAL A 15 -5.87 13.55 -4.33
N SER A 16 -6.45 12.72 -3.44
CA SER A 16 -5.84 11.44 -3.09
C SER A 16 -5.77 10.50 -4.29
N TYR A 17 -6.79 10.45 -5.12
CA TYR A 17 -6.80 9.66 -6.34
C TYR A 17 -5.71 10.13 -7.32
N LEU A 18 -5.67 11.42 -7.63
CA LEU A 18 -4.75 11.96 -8.63
C LEU A 18 -3.29 11.86 -8.17
N VAL A 19 -2.99 12.26 -6.94
CA VAL A 19 -1.60 12.25 -6.42
C VAL A 19 -1.11 10.81 -6.21
N SER A 20 -1.92 9.93 -5.63
CA SER A 20 -1.52 8.52 -5.45
C SER A 20 -1.37 7.78 -6.78
N GLY A 21 -2.06 8.25 -7.82
CA GLY A 21 -1.91 7.78 -9.21
C GLY A 21 -0.52 8.01 -9.80
N LEU A 22 0.24 8.99 -9.32
CA LEU A 22 1.64 9.16 -9.70
C LEU A 22 2.46 7.95 -9.19
N ASN A 23 2.79 7.04 -10.09
CA ASN A 23 3.44 5.79 -9.75
C ASN A 23 4.97 5.88 -9.89
N PRO A 24 5.75 5.87 -8.78
CA PRO A 24 7.20 6.04 -8.81
C PRO A 24 7.91 4.93 -9.60
N ALA A 25 7.38 3.70 -9.60
CA ALA A 25 8.00 2.61 -10.33
C ALA A 25 7.91 2.82 -11.86
N ILE A 26 6.78 3.33 -12.35
CA ILE A 26 6.62 3.67 -13.77
C ILE A 26 7.51 4.86 -14.13
N ILE A 27 7.51 5.91 -13.30
CA ILE A 27 8.29 7.13 -13.54
C ILE A 27 9.77 6.79 -13.60
N LEU A 28 10.32 6.15 -12.56
CA LEU A 28 11.75 5.84 -12.47
C LEU A 28 12.20 4.81 -13.51
N SER A 29 11.37 3.81 -13.83
CA SER A 29 11.74 2.83 -14.86
C SER A 29 11.84 3.45 -16.25
N ARG A 30 10.95 4.39 -16.58
CA ARG A 30 10.99 5.11 -17.85
C ARG A 30 12.13 6.12 -17.91
N ALA A 31 12.34 6.89 -16.83
CA ALA A 31 13.35 7.94 -16.79
C ALA A 31 14.79 7.39 -16.76
N ILE A 32 15.04 6.29 -16.03
CA ILE A 32 16.40 5.78 -15.79
C ILE A 32 16.76 4.64 -16.74
N TYR A 33 15.79 3.74 -16.99
CA TYR A 33 16.04 2.51 -17.76
C TYR A 33 15.42 2.52 -19.15
N HIS A 34 14.71 3.60 -19.52
CA HIS A 34 13.99 3.76 -20.80
C HIS A 34 13.06 2.57 -21.12
N LYS A 35 12.51 1.94 -20.05
CA LYS A 35 11.60 0.79 -20.13
C LYS A 35 10.41 1.00 -19.23
N ASP A 36 9.25 0.50 -19.61
CA ASP A 36 8.09 0.48 -18.73
C ASP A 36 8.13 -0.76 -17.84
N ILE A 37 8.15 -0.57 -16.52
CA ILE A 37 8.16 -1.68 -15.55
C ILE A 37 7.00 -2.66 -15.75
N ARG A 38 5.90 -2.23 -16.34
CA ARG A 38 4.72 -3.05 -16.62
C ARG A 38 4.96 -4.08 -17.73
N THR A 39 6.02 -3.93 -18.51
CA THR A 39 6.47 -4.93 -19.51
C THR A 39 7.56 -5.83 -18.98
N CYS A 40 7.97 -5.67 -17.71
CA CYS A 40 9.08 -6.40 -17.10
C CYS A 40 8.60 -7.28 -15.94
N GLY A 41 9.22 -8.44 -15.78
CA GLY A 41 9.01 -9.33 -14.65
C GLY A 41 7.56 -9.79 -14.47
N SER A 42 6.88 -9.37 -13.40
CA SER A 42 5.47 -9.68 -13.13
C SER A 42 4.50 -8.65 -13.74
N GLY A 43 4.99 -7.62 -14.41
CA GLY A 43 4.15 -6.54 -14.91
C GLY A 43 3.60 -5.58 -13.84
N ASN A 44 3.74 -5.89 -12.54
CA ASN A 44 3.23 -5.04 -11.47
C ASN A 44 4.17 -3.83 -11.23
N PRO A 45 3.69 -2.58 -11.31
CA PRO A 45 4.52 -1.40 -11.08
C PRO A 45 4.66 -1.08 -9.58
N GLY A 46 5.53 -1.83 -8.88
CA GLY A 46 5.81 -1.66 -7.47
C GLY A 46 7.20 -2.12 -7.10
N PHE A 47 7.60 -1.83 -5.84
CA PHE A 47 8.92 -2.09 -5.28
C PHE A 47 9.48 -3.47 -5.60
N THR A 48 8.72 -4.53 -5.34
CA THR A 48 9.19 -5.92 -5.49
C THR A 48 9.56 -6.28 -6.93
N ASN A 49 8.70 -5.88 -7.88
CA ASN A 49 8.97 -6.11 -9.30
C ASN A 49 10.12 -5.23 -9.79
N PHE A 50 10.16 -3.96 -9.37
CA PHE A 50 11.23 -3.05 -9.74
C PHE A 50 12.60 -3.59 -9.27
N LYS A 51 12.68 -4.06 -8.01
CA LYS A 51 13.90 -4.66 -7.47
C LYS A 51 14.34 -5.90 -8.24
N ARG A 52 13.39 -6.74 -8.66
CA ARG A 52 13.69 -7.96 -9.45
C ARG A 52 14.15 -7.64 -10.86
N SER A 53 13.59 -6.62 -11.50
CA SER A 53 13.84 -6.28 -12.91
C SER A 53 15.06 -5.39 -13.09
N PHE A 54 15.31 -4.44 -12.18
CA PHE A 54 16.31 -3.39 -12.32
C PHE A 54 17.33 -3.33 -11.16
N GLY A 55 17.20 -4.22 -10.18
CA GLY A 55 18.08 -4.25 -9.01
C GLY A 55 17.64 -3.35 -7.86
N GLY A 56 18.44 -3.37 -6.77
CA GLY A 56 18.06 -2.74 -5.51
C GLY A 56 18.30 -1.22 -5.44
N ARG A 57 19.22 -0.67 -6.24
CA ARG A 57 19.66 0.73 -6.09
C ARG A 57 18.51 1.73 -6.10
N TYR A 58 17.69 1.73 -7.14
CA TYR A 58 16.55 2.64 -7.27
C TYR A 58 15.21 2.07 -6.76
N ALA A 59 15.17 0.78 -6.43
CA ALA A 59 13.97 0.18 -5.86
C ALA A 59 13.60 0.80 -4.50
N TRP A 60 14.59 1.14 -3.69
CA TRP A 60 14.36 1.82 -2.41
C TRP A 60 13.77 3.22 -2.58
N PHE A 61 14.09 3.93 -3.65
CA PHE A 61 13.42 5.19 -3.99
C PHE A 61 11.97 4.97 -4.35
N VAL A 62 11.64 3.90 -5.12
CA VAL A 62 10.24 3.52 -5.38
C VAL A 62 9.50 3.28 -4.06
N PHE A 63 10.10 2.53 -3.14
CA PHE A 63 9.51 2.23 -1.82
C PHE A 63 9.26 3.51 -1.01
N LEU A 64 10.27 4.37 -0.88
CA LEU A 64 10.18 5.61 -0.11
C LEU A 64 9.18 6.60 -0.72
N LEU A 65 9.17 6.76 -2.03
CA LEU A 65 8.24 7.66 -2.71
C LEU A 65 6.79 7.17 -2.64
N ASP A 66 6.55 5.86 -2.68
CA ASP A 66 5.21 5.30 -2.48
C ASP A 66 4.69 5.52 -1.06
N ILE A 67 5.57 5.40 -0.04
CA ILE A 67 5.23 5.76 1.34
C ILE A 67 5.01 7.27 1.47
N ALA A 68 5.92 8.08 0.95
CA ALA A 68 5.88 9.53 1.09
C ALA A 68 4.60 10.15 0.50
N LYS A 69 4.19 9.70 -0.71
CA LYS A 69 2.94 10.20 -1.30
C LYS A 69 1.71 9.86 -0.45
N GLY A 70 1.66 8.64 0.14
CA GLY A 70 0.61 8.25 1.08
C GLY A 70 0.66 9.07 2.36
N ALA A 71 1.84 9.22 2.96
CA ALA A 71 2.03 9.99 4.18
C ALA A 71 1.60 11.46 4.05
N VAL A 72 1.97 12.12 2.95
CA VAL A 72 1.56 13.51 2.68
C VAL A 72 0.04 13.62 2.57
N LEU A 73 -0.61 12.71 1.84
CA LEU A 73 -2.07 12.71 1.68
C LEU A 73 -2.78 12.46 3.01
N PHE A 74 -2.34 11.46 3.78
CA PHE A 74 -2.98 11.07 5.02
C PHE A 74 -2.78 12.11 6.12
N LEU A 75 -1.60 12.74 6.17
CA LEU A 75 -1.36 13.87 7.06
C LEU A 75 -2.27 15.05 6.70
N ALA A 76 -2.29 15.45 5.43
CA ALA A 76 -3.08 16.60 4.98
C ALA A 76 -4.58 16.40 5.26
N PHE A 77 -5.17 15.29 4.83
CA PHE A 77 -6.61 15.06 5.02
C PHE A 77 -6.96 14.66 6.45
N GLY A 78 -6.07 14.00 7.19
CA GLY A 78 -6.23 13.80 8.63
C GLY A 78 -6.33 15.13 9.37
N LEU A 79 -5.42 16.08 9.11
CA LEU A 79 -5.44 17.42 9.71
C LEU A 79 -6.68 18.24 9.30
N LEU A 80 -7.04 18.23 8.01
CA LEU A 80 -8.22 18.95 7.54
C LEU A 80 -9.51 18.43 8.17
N PHE A 81 -9.71 17.09 8.20
CA PHE A 81 -10.88 16.50 8.85
C PHE A 81 -10.88 16.73 10.36
N ARG A 82 -9.72 16.66 11.02
CA ARG A 82 -9.59 16.98 12.44
C ARG A 82 -9.98 18.44 12.71
N HIS A 83 -9.53 19.38 11.87
CA HIS A 83 -9.83 20.81 12.04
C HIS A 83 -11.30 21.14 11.85
N PHE A 84 -11.93 20.63 10.78
CA PHE A 84 -13.31 20.99 10.43
C PHE A 84 -14.38 20.09 11.07
N ARG A 85 -14.02 18.86 11.48
CA ARG A 85 -14.97 17.85 11.98
C ARG A 85 -14.60 17.19 13.30
N GLY A 86 -13.38 17.40 13.79
CA GLY A 86 -12.85 16.66 14.94
C GLY A 86 -12.46 15.19 14.62
N GLU A 87 -12.45 14.78 13.37
CA GLU A 87 -12.40 13.38 12.92
C GLU A 87 -11.11 13.04 12.14
N TRP A 88 -9.97 12.98 12.82
CA TRP A 88 -8.70 12.61 12.17
C TRP A 88 -8.76 11.30 11.38
N ALA A 89 -9.20 10.22 12.03
CA ALA A 89 -9.19 8.87 11.44
C ALA A 89 -10.10 8.75 10.21
N THR A 90 -11.24 9.44 10.19
CA THR A 90 -12.13 9.51 9.03
C THR A 90 -11.43 10.15 7.83
N GLY A 91 -10.71 11.26 8.04
CA GLY A 91 -9.97 11.92 6.98
C GLY A 91 -8.87 11.04 6.38
N VAL A 92 -8.11 10.36 7.22
CA VAL A 92 -7.11 9.38 6.78
C VAL A 92 -7.75 8.24 6.01
N ALA A 93 -8.83 7.64 6.52
CA ALA A 93 -9.48 6.49 5.90
C ALA A 93 -10.11 6.80 4.54
N VAL A 94 -10.79 7.94 4.42
CA VAL A 94 -11.34 8.43 3.14
C VAL A 94 -10.21 8.65 2.13
N SER A 95 -9.16 9.37 2.53
CA SER A 95 -7.99 9.58 1.69
C SER A 95 -7.36 8.25 1.26
N ALA A 96 -7.27 7.25 2.16
CA ALA A 96 -6.69 5.94 1.87
C ALA A 96 -7.49 5.17 0.80
N VAL A 97 -8.82 5.21 0.85
CA VAL A 97 -9.67 4.56 -0.18
C VAL A 97 -9.37 5.13 -1.57
N PHE A 98 -9.37 6.45 -1.71
CA PHE A 98 -9.13 7.09 -3.00
C PHE A 98 -7.66 7.04 -3.43
N ALA A 99 -6.72 7.08 -2.48
CA ALA A 99 -5.31 6.82 -2.76
C ALA A 99 -5.09 5.38 -3.26
N MET A 100 -5.79 4.40 -2.70
CA MET A 100 -5.76 3.01 -3.16
C MET A 100 -6.28 2.89 -4.59
N LEU A 101 -7.42 3.50 -4.90
CA LEU A 101 -7.99 3.51 -6.24
C LEU A 101 -7.05 4.21 -7.24
N GLY A 102 -6.47 5.35 -6.88
CA GLY A 102 -5.50 6.07 -7.69
C GLY A 102 -4.23 5.26 -7.96
N HIS A 103 -3.69 4.59 -6.93
CA HIS A 103 -2.52 3.73 -7.09
C HIS A 103 -2.80 2.50 -7.98
N ALA A 104 -3.99 1.89 -7.86
CA ALA A 104 -4.35 0.68 -8.60
C ALA A 104 -4.86 0.97 -10.02
N PHE A 105 -5.57 2.07 -10.21
CA PHE A 105 -6.16 2.48 -11.48
C PHE A 105 -5.81 3.93 -11.82
N PRO A 106 -4.52 4.25 -11.99
CA PRO A 106 -4.08 5.62 -12.24
C PRO A 106 -4.51 6.11 -13.62
N VAL A 107 -5.21 7.23 -13.67
CA VAL A 107 -5.62 7.88 -14.93
C VAL A 107 -4.40 8.22 -15.81
N TRP A 108 -3.28 8.57 -15.20
CA TRP A 108 -2.03 8.92 -15.87
C TRP A 108 -1.41 7.78 -16.70
N TYR A 109 -1.77 6.52 -16.43
CA TYR A 109 -1.15 5.33 -17.00
C TYR A 109 -2.17 4.32 -17.52
N SER A 110 -3.26 4.82 -18.14
CA SER A 110 -4.33 4.02 -18.74
C SER A 110 -4.94 3.02 -17.75
N PHE A 111 -5.14 3.46 -16.52
CA PHE A 111 -5.73 2.69 -15.42
C PHE A 111 -5.00 1.38 -15.07
N ARG A 112 -3.71 1.26 -15.40
CA ARG A 112 -2.88 0.07 -15.13
C ARG A 112 -1.82 0.40 -14.09
N GLY A 113 -2.16 0.23 -12.82
CA GLY A 113 -1.32 0.52 -11.66
C GLY A 113 -0.95 -0.69 -10.82
N GLY A 114 -0.53 -0.43 -9.58
CA GLY A 114 -0.02 -1.41 -8.63
C GLY A 114 -1.07 -2.13 -7.80
N LYS A 115 -0.64 -2.79 -6.71
CA LYS A 115 -1.50 -3.56 -5.81
C LYS A 115 -1.90 -2.81 -4.53
N GLY A 116 -1.24 -1.68 -4.24
CA GLY A 116 -1.61 -0.78 -3.15
C GLY A 116 -1.13 -1.19 -1.76
N PHE A 117 -0.25 -2.18 -1.64
CA PHE A 117 0.25 -2.60 -0.33
C PHE A 117 0.86 -1.45 0.49
N LEU A 118 1.76 -0.64 -0.10
CA LEU A 118 2.40 0.48 0.60
C LEU A 118 1.40 1.59 0.96
N VAL A 119 0.32 1.75 0.20
CA VAL A 119 -0.79 2.64 0.56
C VAL A 119 -1.48 2.14 1.84
N CYS A 120 -1.83 0.84 1.91
CA CYS A 120 -2.42 0.25 3.11
C CYS A 120 -1.47 0.33 4.31
N LEU A 121 -0.20 -0.02 4.14
CA LEU A 121 0.79 0.03 5.22
C LEU A 121 0.94 1.45 5.77
N THR A 122 1.07 2.45 4.90
CA THR A 122 1.16 3.85 5.34
C THR A 122 -0.13 4.28 6.03
N ALA A 123 -1.30 3.95 5.48
CA ALA A 123 -2.58 4.29 6.08
C ALA A 123 -2.76 3.69 7.48
N SER A 124 -2.32 2.45 7.71
CA SER A 124 -2.43 1.80 9.01
C SER A 124 -1.68 2.56 10.11
N TRP A 125 -0.48 3.11 9.82
CA TRP A 125 0.29 3.93 10.75
C TRP A 125 -0.37 5.28 11.05
N PHE A 126 -1.05 5.87 10.07
CA PHE A 126 -1.74 7.15 10.24
C PHE A 126 -3.12 7.01 10.88
N LEU A 127 -3.77 5.85 10.77
CA LEU A 127 -5.02 5.55 11.45
C LEU A 127 -4.80 5.30 12.94
N ASP A 128 -3.90 4.38 13.26
CA ASP A 128 -3.47 4.10 14.62
C ASP A 128 -2.09 3.39 14.60
N TRP A 129 -1.15 3.89 15.41
CA TRP A 129 0.21 3.34 15.46
C TRP A 129 0.26 1.86 15.86
N ARG A 130 -0.70 1.36 16.67
CA ARG A 130 -0.80 -0.05 17.07
C ARG A 130 -1.12 -0.95 15.89
N ALA A 131 -2.05 -0.50 15.02
CA ALA A 131 -2.37 -1.19 13.79
C ALA A 131 -1.18 -1.21 12.81
N GLY A 132 -0.49 -0.06 12.65
CA GLY A 132 0.73 0.03 11.87
C GLY A 132 1.84 -0.87 12.38
N LEU A 133 2.06 -0.90 13.69
CA LEU A 133 3.08 -1.73 14.35
C LEU A 133 2.80 -3.22 14.14
N VAL A 134 1.58 -3.69 14.44
CA VAL A 134 1.20 -5.10 14.27
C VAL A 134 1.34 -5.53 12.80
N GLY A 135 0.81 -4.73 11.87
CA GLY A 135 0.92 -5.02 10.45
C GLY A 135 2.37 -5.12 9.97
N THR A 136 3.22 -4.18 10.39
CA THR A 136 4.65 -4.17 10.04
C THR A 136 5.40 -5.33 10.69
N ALA A 137 5.14 -5.63 11.97
CA ALA A 137 5.80 -6.72 12.69
C ALA A 137 5.47 -8.08 12.06
N VAL A 138 4.19 -8.36 11.81
CA VAL A 138 3.74 -9.62 11.17
C VAL A 138 4.34 -9.76 9.79
N MET A 139 4.27 -8.70 8.97
CA MET A 139 4.89 -8.70 7.64
C MET A 139 6.39 -9.00 7.74
N THR A 140 7.10 -8.35 8.65
CA THR A 140 8.55 -8.52 8.81
C THR A 140 8.91 -9.95 9.23
N VAL A 141 8.22 -10.50 10.22
CA VAL A 141 8.44 -11.87 10.69
C VAL A 141 8.22 -12.87 9.54
N LEU A 142 7.08 -12.77 8.83
CA LEU A 142 6.78 -13.67 7.71
C LEU A 142 7.78 -13.49 6.54
N LEU A 143 8.24 -12.27 6.29
CA LEU A 143 9.21 -12.01 5.24
C LEU A 143 10.59 -12.60 5.58
N LEU A 144 11.01 -12.55 6.83
CA LEU A 144 12.29 -13.10 7.28
C LEU A 144 12.26 -14.64 7.36
N THR A 145 11.14 -15.25 7.73
CA THR A 145 10.98 -16.69 7.90
C THR A 145 10.58 -17.39 6.60
N VAL A 146 9.43 -17.01 6.03
CA VAL A 146 8.82 -17.69 4.86
C VAL A 146 9.36 -17.12 3.54
N ARG A 147 9.75 -15.84 3.53
CA ARG A 147 10.31 -15.13 2.36
C ARG A 147 9.33 -14.98 1.18
N LEU A 148 8.03 -15.02 1.42
CA LEU A 148 6.99 -14.80 0.41
C LEU A 148 6.36 -13.42 0.65
N MET A 149 6.75 -12.42 -0.18
CA MET A 149 6.34 -11.03 0.00
C MET A 149 4.81 -10.88 -0.04
N SER A 150 4.14 -11.56 -0.96
CA SER A 150 2.69 -11.48 -1.10
C SER A 150 1.94 -12.02 0.12
N LEU A 151 2.37 -13.17 0.66
CA LEU A 151 1.80 -13.72 1.90
C LEU A 151 2.03 -12.78 3.07
N ALA A 152 3.27 -12.31 3.25
CA ALA A 152 3.64 -11.43 4.35
C ALA A 152 2.82 -10.13 4.35
N THR A 153 2.65 -9.51 3.18
CA THR A 153 1.88 -8.25 3.06
C THR A 153 0.39 -8.46 3.29
N MET A 154 -0.21 -9.52 2.74
CA MET A 154 -1.63 -9.81 2.94
C MET A 154 -1.94 -10.12 4.41
N CYS A 155 -1.16 -10.99 5.06
CA CYS A 155 -1.35 -11.32 6.48
C CYS A 155 -1.11 -10.11 7.39
N GLY A 156 -0.06 -9.33 7.14
CA GLY A 156 0.23 -8.12 7.92
C GLY A 156 -0.92 -7.12 7.87
N MET A 157 -1.45 -6.83 6.68
CA MET A 157 -2.55 -5.87 6.54
C MET A 157 -3.89 -6.41 7.04
N ALA A 158 -4.17 -7.70 6.91
CA ALA A 158 -5.37 -8.32 7.49
C ALA A 158 -5.37 -8.21 9.03
N LEU A 159 -4.23 -8.50 9.68
CA LEU A 159 -4.11 -8.34 11.13
C LEU A 159 -4.13 -6.87 11.56
N SER A 160 -3.55 -5.96 10.76
CA SER A 160 -3.67 -4.53 11.00
C SER A 160 -5.13 -4.05 10.99
N ALA A 161 -5.94 -4.54 10.04
CA ALA A 161 -7.38 -4.26 10.04
C ALA A 161 -8.10 -4.86 11.27
N GLY A 162 -7.72 -6.07 11.69
CA GLY A 162 -8.24 -6.68 12.92
C GLY A 162 -7.96 -5.84 14.16
N VAL A 163 -6.77 -5.22 14.26
CA VAL A 163 -6.45 -4.29 15.36
C VAL A 163 -7.38 -3.08 15.36
N LEU A 164 -7.69 -2.49 14.19
CA LEU A 164 -8.62 -1.35 14.14
C LEU A 164 -10.04 -1.72 14.60
N TRP A 165 -10.51 -2.93 14.28
CA TRP A 165 -11.80 -3.42 14.78
C TRP A 165 -11.76 -3.71 16.29
N LEU A 166 -10.64 -4.20 16.81
CA LEU A 166 -10.46 -4.36 18.25
C LEU A 166 -10.47 -3.00 18.96
N LEU A 167 -9.81 -1.99 18.37
CA LEU A 167 -9.84 -0.63 18.90
C LEU A 167 -11.23 -0.02 18.88
N PHE A 168 -12.00 -0.25 17.81
CA PHE A 168 -13.42 0.15 17.78
C PHE A 168 -14.23 -0.49 18.92
N ALA A 169 -13.98 -1.77 19.20
CA ALA A 169 -14.71 -2.48 20.25
C ALA A 169 -14.30 -2.06 21.67
N LEU A 170 -13.07 -1.57 21.88
CA LEU A 170 -12.49 -1.30 23.19
C LEU A 170 -12.28 0.18 23.51
N THR A 171 -12.44 1.07 22.54
CA THR A 171 -12.15 2.51 22.68
C THR A 171 -13.15 3.35 21.85
N ASP A 172 -13.04 4.67 21.89
CA ASP A 172 -13.83 5.59 21.07
C ASP A 172 -13.35 5.68 19.60
N PHE A 173 -12.58 4.69 19.11
CA PHE A 173 -12.19 4.62 17.71
C PHE A 173 -13.42 4.33 16.85
N GLY A 174 -13.73 5.21 15.89
CA GLY A 174 -14.94 5.09 15.07
C GLY A 174 -14.97 3.83 14.19
N TRP A 175 -16.13 3.22 14.01
CA TRP A 175 -16.33 2.06 13.12
C TRP A 175 -16.03 2.37 11.64
N LEU A 176 -16.33 3.61 11.20
CA LEU A 176 -16.18 4.00 9.79
C LEU A 176 -14.73 3.95 9.30
N PRO A 177 -13.72 4.49 10.02
CA PRO A 177 -12.33 4.31 9.64
C PRO A 177 -11.90 2.84 9.58
N ALA A 178 -12.33 1.99 10.52
CA ALA A 178 -12.04 0.56 10.51
C ALA A 178 -12.65 -0.13 9.28
N ALA A 179 -13.90 0.18 8.93
CA ALA A 179 -14.58 -0.36 7.76
C ALA A 179 -13.94 0.08 6.44
N LEU A 180 -13.61 1.36 6.29
CA LEU A 180 -12.94 1.89 5.09
C LEU A 180 -11.55 1.32 4.90
N PHE A 181 -10.79 1.16 6.00
CA PHE A 181 -9.48 0.50 5.92
C PHE A 181 -9.62 -0.99 5.58
N SER A 182 -10.60 -1.70 6.13
CA SER A 182 -10.89 -3.09 5.75
C SER A 182 -11.25 -3.23 4.28
N LEU A 183 -11.98 -2.27 3.72
CA LEU A 183 -12.24 -2.21 2.27
C LEU A 183 -10.94 -2.06 1.46
N CYS A 184 -10.02 -1.20 1.90
CA CYS A 184 -8.70 -1.07 1.27
C CYS A 184 -7.91 -2.38 1.33
N VAL A 185 -7.91 -3.07 2.48
CA VAL A 185 -7.20 -4.35 2.65
C VAL A 185 -7.83 -5.44 1.78
N LEU A 186 -9.15 -5.55 1.76
CA LEU A 186 -9.86 -6.49 0.89
C LEU A 186 -9.53 -6.24 -0.59
N PHE A 187 -9.58 -4.99 -1.01
CA PHE A 187 -9.23 -4.61 -2.38
C PHE A 187 -7.77 -4.95 -2.70
N MET A 188 -6.83 -4.67 -1.78
CA MET A 188 -5.43 -5.06 -1.92
C MET A 188 -5.28 -6.59 -2.07
N ILE A 189 -5.99 -7.40 -1.26
CA ILE A 189 -5.97 -8.87 -1.36
C ILE A 189 -6.49 -9.32 -2.72
N LEU A 190 -7.60 -8.75 -3.20
CA LEU A 190 -8.14 -9.05 -4.54
C LEU A 190 -7.14 -8.72 -5.65
N ARG A 191 -6.37 -7.63 -5.51
CA ARG A 191 -5.26 -7.29 -6.44
C ARG A 191 -4.08 -8.26 -6.37
N HIS A 192 -4.02 -9.14 -5.36
CA HIS A 192 -3.03 -10.21 -5.24
C HIS A 192 -3.50 -11.57 -5.81
N HIS A 193 -4.61 -11.62 -6.57
CA HIS A 193 -5.19 -12.88 -7.09
C HIS A 193 -4.16 -13.77 -7.79
N GLU A 194 -3.31 -13.24 -8.69
CA GLU A 194 -2.25 -14.02 -9.32
C GLU A 194 -1.22 -14.57 -8.33
N ASN A 195 -0.92 -13.80 -7.27
CA ASN A 195 -0.01 -14.27 -6.22
C ASN A 195 -0.67 -15.38 -5.40
N ILE A 196 -1.97 -15.25 -5.10
CA ILE A 196 -2.73 -16.27 -4.37
C ILE A 196 -2.72 -17.58 -5.16
N VAL A 197 -2.98 -17.53 -6.46
CA VAL A 197 -2.88 -18.70 -7.33
C VAL A 197 -1.49 -19.33 -7.26
N ARG A 198 -0.41 -18.54 -7.36
CA ARG A 198 0.96 -19.04 -7.23
C ARG A 198 1.28 -19.58 -5.84
N LEU A 199 0.73 -18.99 -4.78
CA LEU A 199 0.86 -19.50 -3.41
C LEU A 199 0.21 -20.86 -3.26
N CYS A 200 -1.01 -21.05 -3.77
CA CYS A 200 -1.71 -22.33 -3.74
C CYS A 200 -0.98 -23.44 -4.52
N HIS A 201 -0.30 -23.08 -5.62
CA HIS A 201 0.50 -24.03 -6.40
C HIS A 201 1.96 -24.16 -5.93
N GLY A 202 2.37 -23.49 -4.86
CA GLY A 202 3.76 -23.51 -4.38
C GLY A 202 4.79 -22.85 -5.30
N THR A 203 4.35 -22.07 -6.28
CA THR A 203 5.19 -21.43 -7.32
C THR A 203 5.47 -19.95 -7.07
N GLU A 204 5.03 -19.40 -5.95
CA GLU A 204 5.29 -18.00 -5.62
C GLU A 204 6.78 -17.76 -5.37
N LYS A 205 7.32 -16.72 -6.00
CA LYS A 205 8.75 -16.41 -5.99
C LYS A 205 9.19 -15.87 -4.63
N LYS A 206 10.23 -16.47 -4.03
CA LYS A 206 10.86 -15.95 -2.82
C LYS A 206 11.41 -14.54 -3.02
N PHE A 207 11.37 -13.75 -1.96
CA PHE A 207 11.89 -12.40 -1.91
C PHE A 207 13.04 -12.33 -0.90
N TYR A 208 14.16 -11.71 -1.30
CA TYR A 208 15.32 -11.49 -0.45
C TYR A 208 15.55 -9.99 -0.30
N ILE A 209 15.61 -9.50 0.93
CA ILE A 209 15.87 -8.08 1.25
C ILE A 209 17.29 -7.70 0.80
N PHE A 210 18.26 -8.54 1.13
CA PHE A 210 19.65 -8.43 0.71
C PHE A 210 19.96 -9.61 -0.21
N GLY A 211 20.62 -9.46 -1.30
CA GLY A 211 21.04 -10.44 -2.33
C GLY A 211 20.55 -11.89 -2.15
N LYS A 212 20.49 -12.65 -3.21
CA LYS A 212 20.25 -14.10 -3.08
C LYS A 212 21.41 -14.75 -2.33
N PRO A 213 21.16 -15.77 -1.47
CA PRO A 213 22.24 -16.62 -1.00
C PRO A 213 22.98 -17.18 -2.20
N LYS A 214 24.32 -17.16 -2.16
CA LYS A 214 25.12 -17.87 -3.19
C LYS A 214 24.71 -19.34 -3.16
N ASP A 215 24.35 -19.89 -4.32
CA ASP A 215 24.11 -21.32 -4.45
C ASP A 215 25.39 -22.05 -3.98
N LYS A 216 25.28 -22.82 -2.91
CA LYS A 216 26.38 -23.66 -2.39
C LYS A 216 26.65 -24.90 -3.27
N GLY A 217 26.32 -24.86 -4.55
CA GLY A 217 26.28 -26.02 -5.43
C GLY A 217 26.84 -25.87 -6.83
N SER A 218 27.65 -24.82 -7.13
CA SER A 218 28.43 -24.79 -8.38
C SER A 218 29.93 -24.78 -8.04
N LYS A 219 30.44 -25.93 -7.72
CA LYS A 219 31.87 -26.28 -7.95
C LYS A 219 31.97 -27.08 -9.24
#